data_b584a3e081dc0de40a77cc3907f5773a
#
_entry.id   b584a3e081dc0de40a77cc3907f5773a
#
_cell.length_a   1.000
_cell.length_b   1.000
_cell.length_c   1.000
_cell.angle_alpha   90.00
_cell.angle_beta   90.00
_cell.angle_gamma   90.00
#
_symmetry.space_group_name_H-M   'P 1'
#
loop_
_entity.id
_entity.type
_entity.pdbx_description
1 polymer ?
#
loop_
_entity_poly.entity_id
_entity_poly.type
_entity_poly.pdbx_seq_one_letter_code
_entity_poly.pdbx_strand_id
1 'polypeptide(L)'
;MELKGDRKVSTGETELEASHPASHPRTSGDLSRRELLVSFLGVAAAEAACLRSRRTREAVPGAIVDRAFETGHLLRQGPLELASDGQKVDVLVVGGGASGLSAGWRLAGAGFEDFLVCELDDDLGGTARSGKNSVTSFPWGAHYIPAPLRSQGPVPRLLGEMGVLEGADGAGRPRYAEQVLVAEPEERVFYKGSWYEGLYLRVGATPQDLAELARFEKAMEELAAARDGRGRKAFDVPSARCSDDSEWTALDRISIAEWLDRERYRSPRLRWLVEYACRDDHGCTADQLSAWAAVWYFAARQEGDGRRNEGYLSWPEGNGKLIQQMAKAVGSHRIAKSCLVHTIEPRADRCIVHAFDAIAGAPRRFTARQVIFAGPRFVAGRVIAPWRESPPAFLSEFQYGPWVVANLTLRQPPRSRGFPLAWDNVLYESRSLGYVVATHQSAKALPDGPTVWTWYYPLTGADVRAERARALSATYSDWEELVMSDLIPAHQGLAAVAERLEVMRFGHAMIRPRPGFIWGKARRDAQQSLGRNLHFAHTDLGGMALFEEANWFGVRAAERALAELGYLSPSWLA
;
A
#
# COMPACT_ATOMS: atom_id res chain seq x y z
N MET A 1 52.08 7.31 -44.51
CA MET A 1 53.46 7.83 -44.44
C MET A 1 53.93 7.45 -43.04
N GLU A 2 54.40 6.18 -42.83
CA GLU A 2 55.78 5.72 -42.91
C GLU A 2 56.73 6.61 -42.12
N LEU A 3 57.61 6.17 -41.25
CA LEU A 3 58.32 4.89 -40.97
C LEU A 3 59.04 5.08 -39.63
N LYS A 4 59.14 4.07 -38.76
CA LYS A 4 60.34 3.24 -38.53
C LYS A 4 61.57 3.87 -37.83
N GLY A 5 62.04 3.15 -36.88
CA GLY A 5 63.42 2.75 -36.65
C GLY A 5 63.77 2.76 -35.14
N ASP A 6 63.91 1.74 -34.48
CA ASP A 6 64.86 0.62 -34.43
C ASP A 6 66.17 0.91 -33.65
N ARG A 7 66.51 -0.05 -32.74
CA ARG A 7 67.80 -0.61 -32.31
C ARG A 7 68.54 0.08 -31.13
N LYS A 8 69.06 -0.60 -30.23
CA LYS A 8 69.53 -1.92 -29.84
C LYS A 8 70.62 -1.77 -28.78
N VAL A 9 70.65 -2.70 -27.78
CA VAL A 9 71.80 -3.50 -27.25
C VAL A 9 72.83 -2.76 -26.42
N SER A 10 73.27 -3.16 -25.20
CA SER A 10 73.84 -4.43 -24.79
C SER A 10 74.32 -4.42 -23.33
N THR A 11 74.11 -5.52 -22.66
CA THR A 11 75.03 -6.36 -21.86
C THR A 11 75.75 -5.83 -20.66
N GLY A 12 75.71 -6.66 -19.60
CA GLY A 12 76.69 -6.70 -18.50
C GLY A 12 76.19 -7.53 -17.33
N GLU A 13 76.55 -8.81 -17.32
CA GLU A 13 76.40 -9.78 -16.24
C GLU A 13 77.11 -9.37 -14.94
N THR A 14 76.57 -9.74 -13.76
CA THR A 14 77.26 -10.69 -12.87
C THR A 14 76.38 -11.02 -11.63
N GLU A 15 76.39 -12.29 -11.32
CA GLU A 15 75.76 -13.01 -10.22
C GLU A 15 76.07 -12.48 -8.83
N LEU A 16 75.09 -12.69 -7.90
CA LEU A 16 75.31 -13.56 -6.72
C LEU A 16 74.01 -13.75 -5.90
N GLU A 17 73.81 -14.99 -5.52
CA GLU A 17 72.71 -15.58 -4.79
C GLU A 17 72.42 -14.96 -3.44
N ALA A 18 71.10 -14.87 -3.05
CA ALA A 18 70.67 -15.25 -1.72
C ALA A 18 69.17 -15.54 -1.72
N SER A 19 68.85 -16.74 -1.44
CA SER A 19 67.54 -17.34 -1.26
C SER A 19 66.72 -16.70 -0.15
N HIS A 20 65.46 -16.32 -0.45
CA HIS A 20 64.39 -16.27 0.52
C HIS A 20 63.08 -16.75 -0.08
N PRO A 21 62.22 -17.51 0.65
CA PRO A 21 61.11 -18.25 0.09
C PRO A 21 59.92 -17.36 -0.21
N ALA A 22 59.24 -17.69 -1.32
CA ALA A 22 58.00 -17.10 -1.79
C ALA A 22 56.88 -17.18 -0.73
N SER A 23 56.32 -16.05 -0.37
CA SER A 23 55.04 -15.98 0.34
C SER A 23 53.89 -16.10 -0.67
N HIS A 24 53.18 -17.22 -0.61
CA HIS A 24 51.89 -17.39 -1.31
C HIS A 24 50.83 -16.42 -0.75
N PRO A 25 49.93 -15.86 -1.58
CA PRO A 25 48.81 -15.10 -1.06
C PRO A 25 47.86 -16.05 -0.34
N ARG A 26 47.56 -15.75 0.92
CA ARG A 26 46.53 -16.45 1.70
C ARG A 26 45.17 -16.20 1.06
N THR A 27 44.50 -17.24 0.61
CA THR A 27 43.08 -17.27 0.27
C THR A 27 42.25 -16.97 1.52
N SER A 28 41.29 -16.03 1.36
CA SER A 28 40.30 -15.66 2.34
C SER A 28 39.47 -16.89 2.76
N GLY A 29 39.33 -17.13 4.07
CA GLY A 29 38.24 -17.98 4.51
C GLY A 29 38.37 -18.90 5.70
N ASP A 30 39.52 -18.94 6.41
CA ASP A 30 39.60 -19.73 7.63
C ASP A 30 39.62 -18.82 8.89
N LEU A 31 38.43 -18.67 9.50
CA LEU A 31 38.30 -18.12 10.84
C LEU A 31 39.04 -19.02 11.83
N SER A 32 39.91 -18.45 12.64
CA SER A 32 40.63 -19.20 13.70
C SER A 32 39.62 -19.78 14.70
N ARG A 33 39.93 -20.94 15.31
CA ARG A 33 39.10 -21.53 16.38
C ARG A 33 38.74 -20.54 17.49
N ARG A 34 39.57 -19.55 17.73
CA ARG A 34 39.36 -18.51 18.74
C ARG A 34 38.32 -17.47 18.26
N GLU A 35 38.31 -17.09 16.98
CA GLU A 35 37.32 -16.18 16.37
C GLU A 35 35.97 -16.86 16.24
N LEU A 36 35.95 -18.14 15.93
CA LEU A 36 34.70 -18.95 15.92
C LEU A 36 34.11 -19.05 17.34
N LEU A 37 34.94 -19.30 18.37
CA LEU A 37 34.49 -19.35 19.78
C LEU A 37 33.98 -18.00 20.28
N VAL A 38 34.64 -16.90 19.92
CA VAL A 38 34.18 -15.54 20.27
C VAL A 38 32.89 -15.18 19.56
N SER A 39 32.73 -15.59 18.30
CA SER A 39 31.46 -15.41 17.55
C SER A 39 30.32 -16.24 18.15
N PHE A 40 30.56 -17.50 18.52
CA PHE A 40 29.56 -18.35 19.18
C PHE A 40 29.19 -17.83 20.58
N LEU A 41 30.15 -17.37 21.36
CA LEU A 41 29.88 -16.79 22.67
C LEU A 41 29.18 -15.43 22.57
N GLY A 42 29.45 -14.64 21.54
CA GLY A 42 28.75 -13.39 21.25
C GLY A 42 27.29 -13.63 20.86
N VAL A 43 27.00 -14.61 20.02
CA VAL A 43 25.65 -15.00 19.65
C VAL A 43 24.86 -15.57 20.83
N ALA A 44 25.48 -16.47 21.60
CA ALA A 44 24.86 -17.04 22.80
C ALA A 44 24.61 -16.00 23.90
N ALA A 45 25.52 -15.01 24.06
CA ALA A 45 25.31 -13.89 25.00
C ALA A 45 24.21 -12.94 24.52
N ALA A 46 24.07 -12.69 23.20
CA ALA A 46 23.00 -11.90 22.61
C ALA A 46 21.66 -12.62 22.74
N GLU A 47 21.61 -13.93 22.47
CA GLU A 47 20.40 -14.74 22.69
C GLU A 47 20.02 -14.82 24.17
N ALA A 48 20.98 -14.99 25.07
CA ALA A 48 20.75 -14.99 26.52
C ALA A 48 20.30 -13.60 27.05
N ALA A 49 20.79 -12.51 26.47
CA ALA A 49 20.36 -11.16 26.78
C ALA A 49 18.94 -10.90 26.23
N CYS A 50 18.63 -11.35 25.02
CA CYS A 50 17.26 -11.34 24.46
C CYS A 50 16.30 -12.20 25.29
N LEU A 51 16.70 -13.40 25.69
CA LEU A 51 15.89 -14.29 26.54
C LEU A 51 15.71 -13.74 27.97
N ARG A 52 16.69 -13.02 28.53
CA ARG A 52 16.55 -12.31 29.81
C ARG A 52 15.63 -11.08 29.69
N SER A 53 15.72 -10.33 28.62
CA SER A 53 14.83 -9.21 28.33
C SER A 53 13.38 -9.68 28.15
N ARG A 54 13.17 -10.83 27.52
CA ARG A 54 11.85 -11.48 27.40
C ARG A 54 11.22 -11.88 28.74
N ARG A 55 12.03 -12.27 29.74
CA ARG A 55 11.53 -12.72 31.06
C ARG A 55 11.14 -11.59 32.00
N THR A 56 11.43 -10.33 31.71
CA THR A 56 11.26 -9.21 32.65
C THR A 56 10.25 -8.16 32.20
N ARG A 57 9.74 -8.24 30.96
CA ARG A 57 8.72 -7.32 30.47
C ARG A 57 7.33 -7.96 30.61
N GLU A 58 6.42 -7.28 31.29
CA GLU A 58 4.99 -7.62 31.25
C GLU A 58 4.47 -7.42 29.82
N ALA A 59 3.75 -8.42 29.31
CA ALA A 59 3.17 -8.34 27.96
C ALA A 59 2.10 -7.25 27.91
N VAL A 60 2.07 -6.48 26.83
CA VAL A 60 1.02 -5.48 26.62
C VAL A 60 -0.31 -6.20 26.40
N PRO A 61 -1.37 -5.90 27.17
CA PRO A 61 -2.66 -6.54 26.97
C PRO A 61 -3.27 -6.14 25.63
N GLY A 62 -4.02 -7.08 25.01
CA GLY A 62 -4.64 -6.82 23.71
C GLY A 62 -5.15 -8.07 23.03
N ALA A 63 -5.39 -7.98 21.74
CA ALA A 63 -5.94 -9.06 20.94
C ALA A 63 -5.64 -8.90 19.45
N ILE A 64 -5.74 -10.02 18.70
CA ILE A 64 -5.94 -9.98 17.26
C ILE A 64 -7.42 -9.65 17.02
N VAL A 65 -7.69 -8.61 16.24
CA VAL A 65 -9.02 -8.06 15.99
C VAL A 65 -9.46 -8.24 14.53
N ASP A 66 -9.06 -9.36 13.95
CA ASP A 66 -9.46 -9.71 12.57
C ASP A 66 -10.98 -9.67 12.44
N ARG A 67 -11.41 -9.24 11.24
CA ARG A 67 -12.83 -9.16 10.90
C ARG A 67 -13.21 -10.37 10.04
N ALA A 68 -14.43 -10.53 9.73
CA ALA A 68 -15.16 -11.54 8.96
C ALA A 68 -14.39 -12.43 7.94
N PHE A 69 -13.07 -12.64 8.12
CA PHE A 69 -12.29 -13.49 7.19
C PHE A 69 -12.74 -14.96 7.24
N GLU A 70 -13.22 -15.44 8.40
CA GLU A 70 -13.77 -16.77 8.55
C GLU A 70 -15.02 -16.95 7.69
N THR A 71 -15.93 -15.95 7.71
CA THR A 71 -17.11 -15.92 6.84
C THR A 71 -16.69 -15.90 5.37
N GLY A 72 -15.67 -15.11 5.00
CA GLY A 72 -15.10 -15.10 3.65
C GLY A 72 -14.50 -16.46 3.24
N HIS A 73 -13.94 -17.23 4.18
CA HIS A 73 -13.40 -18.56 3.94
C HIS A 73 -14.47 -19.62 3.68
N LEU A 74 -15.75 -19.38 3.99
CA LEU A 74 -16.85 -20.26 3.57
C LEU A 74 -16.84 -20.49 2.05
N LEU A 75 -16.36 -19.53 1.27
CA LEU A 75 -16.16 -19.69 -0.18
C LEU A 75 -15.18 -20.82 -0.57
N ARG A 76 -14.45 -21.40 0.38
CA ARG A 76 -13.52 -22.53 0.16
C ARG A 76 -14.14 -23.88 0.51
N GLN A 77 -15.26 -23.89 1.25
CA GLN A 77 -15.86 -25.11 1.82
C GLN A 77 -16.85 -25.79 0.86
N GLY A 78 -17.12 -25.20 -0.31
CA GLY A 78 -18.06 -25.74 -1.30
C GLY A 78 -19.27 -24.82 -1.50
N PRO A 79 -20.30 -25.30 -2.22
CA PRO A 79 -21.49 -24.48 -2.50
C PRO A 79 -22.29 -24.26 -1.21
N LEU A 80 -22.65 -23.00 -0.98
CA LEU A 80 -23.58 -22.62 0.08
C LEU A 80 -25.03 -22.79 -0.38
N GLU A 81 -25.95 -22.86 0.58
CA GLU A 81 -27.38 -22.98 0.32
C GLU A 81 -27.91 -21.82 -0.55
N LEU A 82 -28.82 -22.14 -1.46
CA LEU A 82 -29.43 -21.16 -2.37
C LEU A 82 -30.84 -20.82 -1.91
N ALA A 83 -31.14 -19.53 -1.79
CA ALA A 83 -32.52 -19.08 -1.53
C ALA A 83 -33.38 -19.22 -2.79
N SER A 84 -34.66 -19.68 -2.64
CA SER A 84 -35.65 -19.77 -3.71
C SER A 84 -36.17 -18.38 -4.11
N ASP A 85 -36.51 -17.58 -3.11
CA ASP A 85 -37.08 -16.23 -3.28
C ASP A 85 -36.02 -15.15 -3.08
N GLY A 86 -36.22 -13.94 -3.63
CA GLY A 86 -35.23 -12.91 -3.54
C GLY A 86 -35.72 -11.51 -3.88
N GLN A 87 -34.94 -10.54 -3.46
CA GLN A 87 -35.13 -9.13 -3.71
C GLN A 87 -34.76 -8.79 -5.17
N LYS A 88 -35.57 -7.97 -5.83
CA LYS A 88 -35.23 -7.34 -7.11
C LYS A 88 -34.57 -5.99 -6.83
N VAL A 89 -33.57 -5.65 -7.63
CA VAL A 89 -32.87 -4.37 -7.57
C VAL A 89 -32.30 -4.05 -8.96
N ASP A 90 -32.28 -2.78 -9.34
CA ASP A 90 -31.70 -2.42 -10.63
C ASP A 90 -30.17 -2.57 -10.62
N VAL A 91 -29.48 -2.08 -9.58
CA VAL A 91 -28.02 -2.22 -9.46
C VAL A 91 -27.64 -2.86 -8.12
N LEU A 92 -26.89 -3.95 -8.16
CA LEU A 92 -26.27 -4.56 -6.98
C LEU A 92 -24.77 -4.33 -6.99
N VAL A 93 -24.24 -3.68 -5.96
CA VAL A 93 -22.81 -3.50 -5.74
C VAL A 93 -22.33 -4.57 -4.75
N VAL A 94 -21.32 -5.34 -5.12
CA VAL A 94 -20.75 -6.42 -4.31
C VAL A 94 -19.40 -6.01 -3.76
N GLY A 95 -19.35 -5.71 -2.47
CA GLY A 95 -18.20 -5.20 -1.71
C GLY A 95 -18.40 -3.74 -1.29
N GLY A 96 -18.30 -3.47 0.02
CA GLY A 96 -18.40 -2.15 0.65
C GLY A 96 -17.06 -1.52 0.99
N GLY A 97 -15.97 -1.91 0.29
CA GLY A 97 -14.68 -1.24 0.33
C GLY A 97 -14.68 0.10 -0.44
N ALA A 98 -13.53 0.75 -0.54
CA ALA A 98 -13.39 2.05 -1.20
C ALA A 98 -13.99 2.07 -2.62
N SER A 99 -13.76 1.05 -3.44
CA SER A 99 -14.30 0.98 -4.81
C SER A 99 -15.82 0.81 -4.86
N GLY A 100 -16.38 -0.05 -4.01
CA GLY A 100 -17.82 -0.29 -4.00
C GLY A 100 -18.60 0.89 -3.47
N LEU A 101 -18.08 1.54 -2.41
CA LEU A 101 -18.67 2.78 -1.89
C LEU A 101 -18.54 3.94 -2.87
N SER A 102 -17.45 4.02 -3.64
CA SER A 102 -17.31 4.99 -4.74
C SER A 102 -18.35 4.75 -5.84
N ALA A 103 -18.64 3.49 -6.16
CA ALA A 103 -19.71 3.16 -7.09
C ALA A 103 -21.09 3.57 -6.54
N GLY A 104 -21.40 3.21 -5.29
CA GLY A 104 -22.64 3.61 -4.63
C GLY A 104 -22.81 5.13 -4.50
N TRP A 105 -21.73 5.83 -4.15
CA TRP A 105 -21.68 7.29 -4.08
C TRP A 105 -21.97 7.93 -5.47
N ARG A 106 -21.38 7.36 -6.53
CA ARG A 106 -21.64 7.83 -7.90
C ARG A 106 -23.08 7.60 -8.33
N LEU A 107 -23.67 6.45 -8.00
CA LEU A 107 -25.09 6.16 -8.25
C LEU A 107 -26.00 7.15 -7.53
N ALA A 108 -25.79 7.33 -6.23
CA ALA A 108 -26.54 8.30 -5.41
C ALA A 108 -26.39 9.73 -5.94
N GLY A 109 -25.16 10.14 -6.30
CA GLY A 109 -24.88 11.46 -6.85
C GLY A 109 -25.46 11.70 -8.27
N ALA A 110 -25.86 10.63 -8.98
CA ALA A 110 -26.65 10.72 -10.20
C ALA A 110 -28.16 10.84 -9.94
N GLY A 111 -28.60 10.75 -8.67
CA GLY A 111 -30.02 10.67 -8.33
C GLY A 111 -30.63 9.29 -8.59
N PHE A 112 -29.80 8.26 -8.80
CA PHE A 112 -30.28 6.90 -9.00
C PHE A 112 -30.58 6.24 -7.65
N GLU A 113 -31.77 5.67 -7.47
CA GLU A 113 -32.26 5.22 -6.16
C GLU A 113 -32.29 3.71 -5.97
N ASP A 114 -32.57 2.94 -7.03
CA ASP A 114 -32.77 1.49 -6.93
C ASP A 114 -31.45 0.72 -7.01
N PHE A 115 -30.64 0.85 -5.94
CA PHE A 115 -29.40 0.09 -5.79
C PHE A 115 -29.17 -0.35 -4.35
N LEU A 116 -28.37 -1.41 -4.21
CA LEU A 116 -27.95 -1.97 -2.91
C LEU A 116 -26.46 -2.28 -2.94
N VAL A 117 -25.78 -2.03 -1.81
CA VAL A 117 -24.38 -2.41 -1.58
C VAL A 117 -24.35 -3.56 -0.59
N CYS A 118 -23.80 -4.72 -0.98
CA CYS A 118 -23.56 -5.87 -0.10
C CYS A 118 -22.12 -5.85 0.38
N GLU A 119 -21.92 -5.91 1.71
CA GLU A 119 -20.60 -6.01 2.35
C GLU A 119 -20.51 -7.28 3.19
N LEU A 120 -19.40 -8.01 3.05
CA LEU A 120 -19.09 -9.23 3.81
C LEU A 120 -18.98 -8.97 5.32
N ASP A 121 -18.30 -7.86 5.68
CA ASP A 121 -17.99 -7.53 7.06
C ASP A 121 -19.17 -6.81 7.76
N ASP A 122 -19.11 -6.72 9.07
CA ASP A 122 -20.00 -5.89 9.89
C ASP A 122 -19.65 -4.39 9.84
N ASP A 123 -18.54 -4.03 9.17
CA ASP A 123 -18.09 -2.67 8.95
C ASP A 123 -17.68 -2.43 7.49
N LEU A 124 -17.55 -1.17 7.10
CA LEU A 124 -17.26 -0.74 5.74
C LEU A 124 -15.79 -0.34 5.57
N GLY A 125 -15.35 -0.27 4.32
CA GLY A 125 -14.08 0.35 3.96
C GLY A 125 -12.97 -0.61 3.53
N GLY A 126 -13.09 -1.90 3.79
CA GLY A 126 -12.03 -2.86 3.44
C GLY A 126 -10.70 -2.49 4.09
N THR A 127 -9.62 -2.29 3.32
CA THR A 127 -8.30 -1.85 3.83
C THR A 127 -8.23 -0.35 4.15
N ALA A 128 -9.27 0.43 3.85
CA ALA A 128 -9.38 1.84 4.21
C ALA A 128 -10.29 2.07 5.44
N ARG A 129 -10.60 1.03 6.21
CA ARG A 129 -11.41 1.13 7.44
C ARG A 129 -10.64 1.80 8.57
N SER A 130 -11.39 2.32 9.55
CA SER A 130 -10.87 2.88 10.79
C SER A 130 -11.37 2.13 12.01
N GLY A 131 -10.63 2.26 13.11
CA GLY A 131 -11.06 1.89 14.46
C GLY A 131 -11.23 3.12 15.33
N LYS A 132 -11.67 2.88 16.56
CA LYS A 132 -11.84 3.93 17.57
C LYS A 132 -11.71 3.34 18.97
N ASN A 133 -11.07 4.08 19.87
CA ASN A 133 -11.07 3.79 21.29
C ASN A 133 -11.38 5.07 22.11
N SER A 134 -11.15 5.03 23.42
CA SER A 134 -11.37 6.19 24.30
C SER A 134 -10.42 7.36 24.04
N VAL A 135 -9.28 7.14 23.39
CA VAL A 135 -8.27 8.16 23.10
C VAL A 135 -8.58 8.88 21.79
N THR A 136 -8.74 8.14 20.70
CA THR A 136 -8.94 8.70 19.37
C THR A 136 -9.50 7.65 18.41
N SER A 137 -9.85 8.09 17.20
CA SER A 137 -9.97 7.22 16.02
C SER A 137 -8.58 6.92 15.47
N PHE A 138 -8.42 5.80 14.76
CA PHE A 138 -7.15 5.39 14.14
C PHE A 138 -7.41 4.56 12.87
N PRO A 139 -6.48 4.53 11.91
CA PRO A 139 -6.61 3.70 10.72
C PRO A 139 -6.32 2.22 11.02
N TRP A 140 -6.96 1.33 10.24
CA TRP A 140 -6.59 -0.08 10.15
C TRP A 140 -5.83 -0.41 8.85
N GLY A 141 -5.48 0.57 8.06
CA GLY A 141 -4.74 0.41 6.81
C GLY A 141 -4.40 1.77 6.23
N ALA A 142 -4.94 2.11 5.07
CA ALA A 142 -4.67 3.38 4.41
C ALA A 142 -4.99 4.59 5.30
N HIS A 143 -4.01 5.48 5.48
CA HIS A 143 -4.09 6.55 6.49
C HIS A 143 -3.95 7.97 5.92
N TYR A 144 -3.62 8.10 4.62
CA TYR A 144 -3.53 9.39 3.93
C TYR A 144 -3.89 9.26 2.45
N ILE A 145 -4.08 10.40 1.80
CA ILE A 145 -3.99 10.54 0.35
C ILE A 145 -3.07 11.73 0.03
N PRO A 146 -2.27 11.67 -1.05
CA PRO A 146 -1.60 12.86 -1.56
C PRO A 146 -2.62 13.93 -1.90
N ALA A 147 -2.36 15.20 -1.57
CA ALA A 147 -3.23 16.29 -1.97
C ALA A 147 -3.34 16.31 -3.50
N PRO A 148 -4.54 16.18 -4.12
CA PRO A 148 -4.66 16.12 -5.57
C PRO A 148 -4.11 17.37 -6.24
N LEU A 149 -3.33 17.20 -7.32
CA LEU A 149 -2.78 18.31 -8.10
C LEU A 149 -3.82 19.01 -9.00
N ARG A 150 -5.02 18.46 -9.09
CA ARG A 150 -6.12 18.95 -9.91
C ARG A 150 -7.39 19.16 -9.11
N SER A 151 -8.20 20.12 -9.49
CA SER A 151 -9.52 20.38 -8.89
C SER A 151 -10.66 19.54 -9.50
N GLN A 152 -10.37 18.74 -10.54
CA GLN A 152 -11.36 17.95 -11.28
C GLN A 152 -11.11 16.45 -11.13
N GLY A 153 -12.19 15.67 -11.20
CA GLY A 153 -12.18 14.23 -11.05
C GLY A 153 -12.87 13.75 -9.78
N PRO A 154 -12.97 12.43 -9.58
CA PRO A 154 -13.77 11.87 -8.48
C PRO A 154 -13.23 12.23 -7.09
N VAL A 155 -11.91 12.13 -6.86
CA VAL A 155 -11.33 12.46 -5.54
C VAL A 155 -11.48 13.94 -5.18
N PRO A 156 -11.11 14.91 -6.04
CA PRO A 156 -11.37 16.33 -5.77
C PRO A 156 -12.84 16.64 -5.52
N ARG A 157 -13.76 15.99 -6.26
CA ARG A 157 -15.20 16.13 -6.02
C ARG A 157 -15.59 15.66 -4.62
N LEU A 158 -15.13 14.50 -4.19
CA LEU A 158 -15.38 13.99 -2.83
C LEU A 158 -14.85 14.96 -1.77
N LEU A 159 -13.63 15.47 -1.96
CA LEU A 159 -13.02 16.46 -1.06
C LEU A 159 -13.80 17.79 -1.04
N GLY A 160 -14.34 18.22 -2.18
CA GLY A 160 -15.24 19.38 -2.26
C GLY A 160 -16.55 19.16 -1.48
N GLU A 161 -17.18 17.98 -1.61
CA GLU A 161 -18.39 17.61 -0.84
C GLU A 161 -18.12 17.50 0.68
N MET A 162 -16.87 17.22 1.06
CA MET A 162 -16.42 17.22 2.46
C MET A 162 -16.07 18.62 2.99
N GLY A 163 -16.02 19.64 2.13
CA GLY A 163 -15.54 20.97 2.49
C GLY A 163 -14.02 21.05 2.71
N VAL A 164 -13.27 20.07 2.21
CA VAL A 164 -11.81 19.98 2.30
C VAL A 164 -11.12 20.74 1.16
N LEU A 165 -11.65 20.64 -0.05
CA LEU A 165 -11.22 21.46 -1.18
C LEU A 165 -11.91 22.83 -1.09
N GLU A 166 -11.14 23.90 -0.75
CA GLU A 166 -11.65 25.25 -0.52
C GLU A 166 -11.69 26.14 -1.79
N GLY A 167 -11.19 25.63 -2.91
CA GLY A 167 -11.10 26.37 -4.16
C GLY A 167 -9.74 26.23 -4.84
N ALA A 168 -9.31 27.27 -5.53
CA ALA A 168 -8.01 27.32 -6.20
C ALA A 168 -7.26 28.60 -5.86
N ASP A 169 -5.93 28.56 -5.91
CA ASP A 169 -5.07 29.73 -5.79
C ASP A 169 -5.09 30.58 -7.09
N GLY A 170 -4.34 31.71 -7.08
CA GLY A 170 -4.22 32.59 -8.22
C GLY A 170 -3.59 31.98 -9.49
N ALA A 171 -2.98 30.78 -9.36
CA ALA A 171 -2.43 29.98 -10.46
C ALA A 171 -3.35 28.82 -10.87
N GLY A 172 -4.56 28.73 -10.29
CA GLY A 172 -5.54 27.68 -10.58
C GLY A 172 -5.27 26.34 -9.90
N ARG A 173 -4.36 26.29 -8.92
CA ARG A 173 -4.03 25.06 -8.18
C ARG A 173 -5.02 24.85 -7.04
N PRO A 174 -5.43 23.60 -6.77
CA PRO A 174 -6.32 23.29 -5.65
C PRO A 174 -5.75 23.77 -4.32
N ARG A 175 -6.59 24.38 -3.49
CA ARG A 175 -6.26 24.76 -2.12
C ARG A 175 -7.09 23.95 -1.15
N TYR A 176 -6.43 23.37 -0.16
CA TYR A 176 -7.02 22.48 0.83
C TYR A 176 -7.08 23.13 2.21
N ALA A 177 -8.08 22.72 2.99
CA ALA A 177 -8.24 23.17 4.37
C ALA A 177 -7.03 22.78 5.21
N GLU A 178 -6.40 23.74 5.88
CA GLU A 178 -5.16 23.58 6.63
C GLU A 178 -5.25 22.47 7.71
N GLN A 179 -6.39 22.33 8.35
CA GLN A 179 -6.61 21.33 9.42
C GLN A 179 -6.55 19.87 8.97
N VAL A 180 -6.55 19.60 7.68
CA VAL A 180 -6.43 18.23 7.13
C VAL A 180 -5.11 18.02 6.38
N LEU A 181 -4.35 19.05 6.12
CA LEU A 181 -2.95 18.92 5.70
C LEU A 181 -2.13 18.41 6.88
N VAL A 182 -1.24 17.45 6.61
CA VAL A 182 -0.36 16.92 7.64
C VAL A 182 0.51 18.05 8.20
N ALA A 183 0.40 18.27 9.53
CA ALA A 183 1.14 19.33 10.21
C ALA A 183 2.60 18.90 10.44
N GLU A 184 3.48 19.89 10.53
CA GLU A 184 4.88 19.65 10.95
C GLU A 184 5.00 19.26 12.43
N PRO A 185 5.94 18.39 12.78
CA PRO A 185 6.89 17.69 11.89
C PRO A 185 6.22 16.49 11.18
N GLU A 186 6.41 16.42 9.86
CA GLU A 186 5.77 15.41 9.01
C GLU A 186 6.42 14.03 9.16
N GLU A 187 7.75 13.97 8.99
CA GLU A 187 8.48 12.69 8.91
C GLU A 187 9.78 12.72 9.69
N ARG A 188 10.15 11.57 10.27
CA ARG A 188 11.47 11.35 10.87
C ARG A 188 11.94 9.92 10.72
N VAL A 189 13.27 9.73 10.73
CA VAL A 189 13.89 8.42 10.64
C VAL A 189 14.80 8.12 11.84
N PHE A 190 14.64 6.93 12.44
CA PHE A 190 15.50 6.44 13.53
C PHE A 190 16.71 5.68 13.00
N TYR A 191 17.88 6.10 13.40
CA TYR A 191 19.13 5.42 13.05
C TYR A 191 20.15 5.52 14.18
N LYS A 192 20.74 4.39 14.56
CA LYS A 192 21.81 4.28 15.56
C LYS A 192 21.56 5.07 16.86
N GLY A 193 20.35 4.91 17.41
CA GLY A 193 20.00 5.45 18.74
C GLY A 193 19.55 6.92 18.74
N SER A 194 19.31 7.54 17.59
CA SER A 194 18.80 8.91 17.48
C SER A 194 17.79 9.05 16.32
N TRP A 195 16.86 10.00 16.47
CA TRP A 195 15.94 10.40 15.43
C TRP A 195 16.51 11.56 14.61
N TYR A 196 16.26 11.54 13.29
CA TYR A 196 16.68 12.55 12.32
C TYR A 196 15.48 12.97 11.48
N GLU A 197 15.47 14.22 11.04
CA GLU A 197 14.41 14.80 10.20
C GLU A 197 14.34 14.14 8.82
N GLY A 198 13.11 13.92 8.34
CA GLY A 198 12.80 13.37 7.02
C GLY A 198 13.13 11.88 6.87
N LEU A 199 12.78 11.32 5.72
CA LEU A 199 13.01 9.91 5.39
C LEU A 199 14.41 9.64 4.83
N TYR A 200 14.98 10.57 4.06
CA TYR A 200 16.34 10.39 3.56
C TYR A 200 17.38 10.64 4.66
N LEU A 201 18.06 9.59 5.05
CA LEU A 201 19.06 9.66 6.12
C LEU A 201 20.29 10.48 5.68
N ARG A 202 20.30 11.79 6.02
CA ARG A 202 21.40 12.72 5.67
C ARG A 202 22.62 12.56 6.57
N VAL A 203 22.45 12.11 7.81
CA VAL A 203 23.58 11.93 8.75
C VAL A 203 24.58 10.91 8.22
N GLY A 204 25.84 11.32 8.09
CA GLY A 204 26.92 10.50 7.53
C GLY A 204 26.77 10.19 6.03
N ALA A 205 25.92 10.92 5.31
CA ALA A 205 25.87 10.86 3.85
C ALA A 205 27.16 11.46 3.25
N THR A 206 27.71 10.79 2.26
CA THR A 206 28.85 11.28 1.50
C THR A 206 28.41 12.31 0.44
N PRO A 207 29.33 13.15 -0.09
CA PRO A 207 29.00 14.02 -1.23
C PRO A 207 28.44 13.26 -2.44
N GLN A 208 28.89 12.02 -2.66
CA GLN A 208 28.36 11.16 -3.72
C GLN A 208 26.91 10.73 -3.44
N ASP A 209 26.57 10.37 -2.19
CA ASP A 209 25.18 10.02 -1.81
C ASP A 209 24.23 11.19 -2.09
N LEU A 210 24.65 12.42 -1.75
CA LEU A 210 23.84 13.62 -1.98
C LEU A 210 23.74 13.98 -3.47
N ALA A 211 24.82 13.78 -4.23
CA ALA A 211 24.81 14.00 -5.68
C ALA A 211 23.89 12.99 -6.40
N GLU A 212 23.90 11.72 -5.99
CA GLU A 212 22.97 10.72 -6.54
C GLU A 212 21.52 11.01 -6.16
N LEU A 213 21.26 11.47 -4.94
CA LEU A 213 19.91 11.91 -4.55
C LEU A 213 19.42 13.06 -5.44
N ALA A 214 20.21 14.12 -5.59
CA ALA A 214 19.85 15.27 -6.42
C ALA A 214 19.62 14.87 -7.90
N ARG A 215 20.43 13.95 -8.42
CA ARG A 215 20.24 13.39 -9.78
C ARG A 215 18.94 12.59 -9.89
N PHE A 216 18.59 11.80 -8.86
CA PHE A 216 17.35 11.05 -8.83
C PHE A 216 16.14 12.00 -8.74
N GLU A 217 16.17 12.97 -7.85
CA GLU A 217 15.10 13.97 -7.71
C GLU A 217 14.85 14.70 -9.03
N LYS A 218 15.93 15.15 -9.70
CA LYS A 218 15.84 15.79 -11.02
C LYS A 218 15.25 14.85 -12.08
N ALA A 219 15.62 13.57 -12.11
CA ALA A 219 15.05 12.60 -13.04
C ALA A 219 13.54 12.41 -12.78
N MET A 220 13.10 12.40 -11.52
CA MET A 220 11.67 12.32 -11.17
C MET A 220 10.90 13.58 -11.57
N GLU A 221 11.50 14.77 -11.44
CA GLU A 221 10.92 16.05 -11.93
C GLU A 221 10.74 16.05 -13.45
N GLU A 222 11.76 15.61 -14.20
CA GLU A 222 11.69 15.49 -15.66
C GLU A 222 10.58 14.52 -16.09
N LEU A 223 10.44 13.39 -15.40
CA LEU A 223 9.38 12.40 -15.66
C LEU A 223 7.99 12.92 -15.26
N ALA A 224 7.88 13.72 -14.19
CA ALA A 224 6.63 14.37 -13.79
C ALA A 224 6.15 15.40 -14.84
N ALA A 225 7.09 16.08 -15.50
CA ALA A 225 6.81 17.03 -16.59
C ALA A 225 6.51 16.35 -17.92
N ALA A 226 6.94 15.10 -18.11
CA ALA A 226 6.87 14.38 -19.39
C ALA A 226 5.42 14.18 -19.87
N ARG A 227 5.21 14.38 -21.19
CA ARG A 227 3.90 14.23 -21.84
C ARG A 227 4.06 13.55 -23.20
N ASP A 228 3.05 12.78 -23.57
CA ASP A 228 2.98 12.18 -24.91
C ASP A 228 2.54 13.21 -25.98
N GLY A 229 2.56 12.79 -27.24
CA GLY A 229 2.13 13.62 -28.37
C GLY A 229 0.64 14.05 -28.34
N ARG A 230 -0.16 13.48 -27.43
CA ARG A 230 -1.56 13.85 -27.14
C ARG A 230 -1.69 14.78 -25.93
N GLY A 231 -0.58 15.18 -25.32
CA GLY A 231 -0.54 16.05 -24.14
C GLY A 231 -0.85 15.32 -22.81
N ARG A 232 -1.00 13.98 -22.80
CA ARG A 232 -1.22 13.24 -21.55
C ARG A 232 0.09 13.12 -20.78
N LYS A 233 0.06 13.29 -19.47
CA LYS A 233 1.21 13.07 -18.60
C LYS A 233 1.71 11.62 -18.73
N ALA A 234 3.02 11.42 -18.69
CA ALA A 234 3.63 10.09 -18.59
C ALA A 234 3.17 9.37 -17.30
N PHE A 235 3.13 10.12 -16.21
CA PHE A 235 2.71 9.66 -14.88
C PHE A 235 1.67 10.64 -14.30
N ASP A 236 0.48 10.14 -13.99
CA ASP A 236 -0.65 10.92 -13.45
C ASP A 236 -1.44 10.07 -12.43
N VAL A 237 -2.25 10.71 -11.61
CA VAL A 237 -3.16 10.08 -10.65
C VAL A 237 -4.61 10.29 -11.10
N PRO A 238 -5.40 9.22 -11.23
CA PRO A 238 -5.04 7.80 -11.16
C PRO A 238 -4.31 7.29 -12.41
N SER A 239 -3.79 6.05 -12.34
CA SER A 239 -3.02 5.43 -13.43
C SER A 239 -3.76 5.36 -14.78
N ALA A 240 -5.09 5.35 -14.76
CA ALA A 240 -5.94 5.38 -15.95
C ALA A 240 -5.78 6.65 -16.81
N ARG A 241 -5.20 7.71 -16.26
CA ARG A 241 -4.91 8.98 -16.95
C ARG A 241 -3.52 9.05 -17.54
N CYS A 242 -2.63 8.12 -17.19
CA CYS A 242 -1.26 8.08 -17.70
C CYS A 242 -1.19 7.86 -19.21
N SER A 243 -0.11 8.31 -19.81
CA SER A 243 0.22 7.97 -21.19
C SER A 243 0.45 6.48 -21.35
N ASP A 244 -0.06 5.91 -22.43
CA ASP A 244 0.18 4.53 -22.88
C ASP A 244 1.31 4.43 -23.91
N ASP A 245 2.10 5.49 -24.07
CA ASP A 245 3.25 5.50 -24.97
C ASP A 245 4.30 4.47 -24.54
N SER A 246 4.87 3.80 -25.55
CA SER A 246 5.86 2.74 -25.35
C SER A 246 7.14 3.22 -24.65
N GLU A 247 7.49 4.49 -24.79
CA GLU A 247 8.62 5.12 -24.09
C GLU A 247 8.51 4.94 -22.58
N TRP A 248 7.33 5.21 -22.02
CA TRP A 248 7.09 5.14 -20.58
C TRP A 248 6.69 3.74 -20.12
N THR A 249 5.82 3.07 -20.88
CA THR A 249 5.30 1.76 -20.50
C THR A 249 6.36 0.66 -20.54
N ALA A 250 7.49 0.87 -21.26
CA ALA A 250 8.64 -0.03 -21.27
C ALA A 250 9.27 -0.21 -19.86
N LEU A 251 9.16 0.78 -18.98
CA LEU A 251 9.62 0.69 -17.59
C LEU A 251 8.91 -0.42 -16.80
N ASP A 252 7.69 -0.78 -17.19
CA ASP A 252 6.97 -1.89 -16.55
C ASP A 252 7.61 -3.26 -16.78
N ARG A 253 8.53 -3.39 -17.74
CA ARG A 253 9.14 -4.69 -18.11
C ARG A 253 10.28 -5.12 -17.18
N ILE A 254 10.77 -4.23 -16.35
CA ILE A 254 11.90 -4.45 -15.45
C ILE A 254 11.54 -4.06 -14.03
N SER A 255 12.29 -4.57 -13.05
CA SER A 255 12.16 -4.12 -11.66
C SER A 255 12.81 -2.75 -11.45
N ILE A 256 12.38 -2.06 -10.37
CA ILE A 256 13.03 -0.79 -10.01
C ILE A 256 14.48 -1.01 -9.58
N ALA A 257 14.82 -2.17 -8.99
CA ALA A 257 16.21 -2.51 -8.69
C ALA A 257 17.07 -2.57 -9.95
N GLU A 258 16.57 -3.24 -11.02
CA GLU A 258 17.24 -3.27 -12.33
C GLU A 258 17.33 -1.88 -12.96
N TRP A 259 16.30 -1.05 -12.85
CA TRP A 259 16.33 0.32 -13.35
C TRP A 259 17.39 1.16 -12.63
N LEU A 260 17.45 1.10 -11.27
CA LEU A 260 18.49 1.78 -10.50
C LEU A 260 19.90 1.33 -10.91
N ASP A 261 20.08 0.05 -11.24
CA ASP A 261 21.37 -0.46 -11.72
C ASP A 261 21.74 0.07 -13.12
N ARG A 262 20.80 0.12 -14.05
CA ARG A 262 20.97 0.68 -15.39
C ARG A 262 21.32 2.15 -15.35
N GLU A 263 20.63 2.90 -14.51
CA GLU A 263 20.86 4.33 -14.29
C GLU A 263 22.07 4.61 -13.37
N ARG A 264 22.79 3.57 -12.92
CA ARG A 264 23.98 3.67 -12.09
C ARG A 264 23.77 4.42 -10.75
N TYR A 265 22.62 4.24 -10.14
CA TYR A 265 22.37 4.67 -8.77
C TYR A 265 22.96 3.64 -7.80
N ARG A 266 24.04 4.00 -7.08
CA ARG A 266 24.81 3.11 -6.20
C ARG A 266 24.70 3.45 -4.73
N SER A 267 24.24 4.67 -4.39
CA SER A 267 24.09 5.11 -3.01
C SER A 267 23.21 4.16 -2.21
N PRO A 268 23.69 3.55 -1.14
CA PRO A 268 22.88 2.67 -0.29
C PRO A 268 21.69 3.42 0.35
N ARG A 269 21.84 4.75 0.59
CA ARG A 269 20.80 5.58 1.19
C ARG A 269 19.66 5.85 0.22
N LEU A 270 19.99 6.14 -1.04
CA LEU A 270 18.99 6.30 -2.09
C LEU A 270 18.26 4.98 -2.36
N ARG A 271 19.00 3.87 -2.43
CA ARG A 271 18.39 2.55 -2.62
C ARG A 271 17.48 2.18 -1.44
N TRP A 272 17.86 2.53 -0.23
CA TRP A 272 17.01 2.34 0.94
C TRP A 272 15.72 3.18 0.84
N LEU A 273 15.80 4.45 0.45
CA LEU A 273 14.63 5.31 0.26
C LEU A 273 13.66 4.72 -0.78
N VAL A 274 14.19 4.25 -1.90
CA VAL A 274 13.37 3.61 -2.95
C VAL A 274 12.79 2.28 -2.45
N GLU A 275 13.56 1.47 -1.73
CA GLU A 275 13.08 0.22 -1.12
C GLU A 275 11.98 0.49 -0.09
N TYR A 276 12.11 1.54 0.72
CA TYR A 276 11.08 1.96 1.67
C TYR A 276 9.77 2.30 0.93
N ALA A 277 9.83 3.15 -0.10
CA ALA A 277 8.66 3.52 -0.92
C ALA A 277 8.01 2.29 -1.60
N CYS A 278 8.81 1.32 -2.05
CA CYS A 278 8.29 0.08 -2.63
C CYS A 278 7.49 -0.75 -1.61
N ARG A 279 7.97 -0.82 -0.38
CA ARG A 279 7.30 -1.55 0.70
C ARG A 279 6.05 -0.82 1.18
N ASP A 280 6.12 0.51 1.29
CA ASP A 280 5.04 1.36 1.78
C ASP A 280 3.85 1.38 0.81
N ASP A 281 4.03 1.86 -0.40
CA ASP A 281 2.92 2.04 -1.36
C ASP A 281 2.47 0.74 -2.05
N HIS A 282 3.35 -0.30 -2.10
CA HIS A 282 3.09 -1.47 -2.94
C HIS A 282 3.25 -2.83 -2.23
N GLY A 283 3.72 -2.87 -0.99
CA GLY A 283 3.96 -4.14 -0.28
C GLY A 283 4.94 -5.07 -1.02
N CYS A 284 5.91 -4.51 -1.72
CA CYS A 284 6.92 -5.19 -2.52
C CYS A 284 8.33 -4.73 -2.14
N THR A 285 9.34 -5.56 -2.41
CA THR A 285 10.74 -5.13 -2.42
C THR A 285 11.11 -4.56 -3.79
N ALA A 286 12.22 -3.82 -3.88
CA ALA A 286 12.63 -3.16 -5.12
C ALA A 286 12.91 -4.14 -6.28
N ASP A 287 13.34 -5.37 -5.99
CA ASP A 287 13.53 -6.43 -6.98
C ASP A 287 12.19 -7.03 -7.49
N GLN A 288 11.10 -6.87 -6.73
CA GLN A 288 9.78 -7.42 -7.04
C GLN A 288 8.85 -6.41 -7.70
N LEU A 289 9.11 -5.12 -7.52
CA LEU A 289 8.25 -4.04 -8.00
C LEU A 289 8.62 -3.60 -9.41
N SER A 290 7.63 -3.40 -10.28
CA SER A 290 7.77 -2.76 -11.58
C SER A 290 8.45 -1.38 -11.46
N ALA A 291 9.45 -1.11 -12.29
CA ALA A 291 10.08 0.20 -12.33
C ALA A 291 9.08 1.30 -12.69
N TRP A 292 8.09 1.00 -13.53
CA TRP A 292 7.02 1.95 -13.84
C TRP A 292 6.23 2.36 -12.59
N ALA A 293 5.83 1.38 -11.77
CA ALA A 293 5.07 1.65 -10.55
C ALA A 293 5.88 2.45 -9.52
N ALA A 294 7.17 2.13 -9.34
CA ALA A 294 8.04 2.88 -8.45
C ALA A 294 8.30 4.31 -8.95
N VAL A 295 8.57 4.50 -10.23
CA VAL A 295 8.73 5.84 -10.84
C VAL A 295 7.43 6.63 -10.71
N TRP A 296 6.28 5.99 -10.94
CA TRP A 296 4.97 6.62 -10.78
C TRP A 296 4.78 7.18 -9.36
N TYR A 297 5.21 6.44 -8.32
CA TYR A 297 5.14 6.92 -6.93
C TYR A 297 5.83 8.27 -6.74
N PHE A 298 7.03 8.43 -7.30
CA PHE A 298 7.80 9.66 -7.15
C PHE A 298 7.37 10.78 -8.12
N ALA A 299 7.00 10.43 -9.36
CA ALA A 299 6.74 11.41 -10.42
C ALA A 299 5.28 11.89 -10.48
N ALA A 300 4.28 11.00 -10.26
CA ALA A 300 2.88 11.36 -10.42
C ALA A 300 2.37 12.34 -9.33
N ARG A 301 3.10 12.45 -8.21
CA ARG A 301 2.80 13.32 -7.07
C ARG A 301 3.49 14.69 -7.15
N GLN A 302 4.05 15.05 -8.32
CA GLN A 302 4.75 16.31 -8.56
C GLN A 302 4.16 17.04 -9.77
N GLU A 303 4.31 18.37 -9.79
CA GLU A 303 3.84 19.19 -10.92
C GLU A 303 4.82 19.23 -12.10
N GLY A 304 6.06 18.83 -11.92
CA GLY A 304 7.12 18.85 -12.94
C GLY A 304 7.79 20.21 -13.08
N ASP A 305 7.58 21.12 -12.13
CA ASP A 305 8.26 22.42 -12.01
C ASP A 305 9.20 22.47 -10.79
N GLY A 306 9.55 21.31 -10.24
CA GLY A 306 10.38 21.14 -9.04
C GLY A 306 9.64 21.38 -7.73
N ARG A 307 8.37 21.74 -7.79
CA ARG A 307 7.53 21.87 -6.58
C ARG A 307 6.89 20.55 -6.25
N ARG A 308 7.06 20.13 -5.02
CA ARG A 308 6.29 19.00 -4.46
C ARG A 308 4.84 19.44 -4.27
N ASN A 309 3.97 18.48 -4.24
CA ASN A 309 2.59 18.61 -3.80
C ASN A 309 2.51 19.37 -2.45
N GLU A 310 1.39 20.04 -2.16
CA GLU A 310 1.13 20.76 -0.87
C GLU A 310 1.13 19.83 0.35
N GLY A 311 1.48 18.54 0.21
CA GLY A 311 1.59 17.57 1.30
C GLY A 311 0.56 16.45 1.21
N TYR A 312 0.31 15.84 2.34
CA TYR A 312 -0.65 14.76 2.50
C TYR A 312 -1.92 15.24 3.22
N LEU A 313 -3.06 14.73 2.79
CA LEU A 313 -4.33 14.90 3.50
C LEU A 313 -4.53 13.69 4.41
N SER A 314 -4.70 13.93 5.70
CA SER A 314 -4.90 12.90 6.70
C SER A 314 -5.92 13.30 7.77
N TRP A 315 -6.50 12.31 8.40
CA TRP A 315 -7.45 12.43 9.51
C TRP A 315 -7.09 11.42 10.59
N PRO A 316 -7.54 11.60 11.85
CA PRO A 316 -7.35 10.56 12.87
C PRO A 316 -7.88 9.19 12.42
N GLU A 317 -8.98 9.15 11.68
CA GLU A 317 -9.56 7.95 11.09
C GLU A 317 -8.76 7.40 9.90
N GLY A 318 -7.73 8.12 9.43
CA GLY A 318 -7.10 7.86 8.14
C GLY A 318 -8.12 7.93 7.00
N ASN A 319 -7.96 7.11 5.96
CA ASN A 319 -8.88 7.07 4.82
C ASN A 319 -10.30 6.56 5.18
N GLY A 320 -10.49 6.06 6.40
CA GLY A 320 -11.83 5.78 6.94
C GLY A 320 -12.75 6.99 6.94
N LYS A 321 -12.20 8.21 6.98
CA LYS A 321 -12.96 9.46 6.84
C LYS A 321 -13.62 9.58 5.46
N LEU A 322 -12.91 9.23 4.40
CA LEU A 322 -13.43 9.21 3.03
C LEU A 322 -14.52 8.15 2.87
N ILE A 323 -14.30 6.98 3.48
CA ILE A 323 -15.27 5.87 3.54
C ILE A 323 -16.57 6.32 4.21
N GLN A 324 -16.49 6.97 5.36
CA GLN A 324 -17.65 7.48 6.10
C GLN A 324 -18.45 8.50 5.26
N GLN A 325 -17.78 9.39 4.53
CA GLN A 325 -18.45 10.35 3.65
C GLN A 325 -19.21 9.68 2.53
N MET A 326 -18.58 8.73 1.83
CA MET A 326 -19.25 7.98 0.76
C MET A 326 -20.40 7.12 1.29
N ALA A 327 -20.23 6.44 2.42
CA ALA A 327 -21.29 5.66 3.05
C ALA A 327 -22.48 6.52 3.48
N LYS A 328 -22.23 7.74 3.97
CA LYS A 328 -23.28 8.73 4.27
C LYS A 328 -24.08 9.11 3.01
N ALA A 329 -23.39 9.34 1.90
CA ALA A 329 -24.06 9.68 0.63
C ALA A 329 -24.87 8.50 0.05
N VAL A 330 -24.39 7.27 0.20
CA VAL A 330 -25.10 6.03 -0.19
C VAL A 330 -26.38 5.88 0.65
N GLY A 331 -26.32 6.14 1.94
CA GLY A 331 -27.41 5.96 2.90
C GLY A 331 -27.47 4.54 3.46
N SER A 332 -27.67 4.42 4.78
CA SER A 332 -27.62 3.13 5.50
C SER A 332 -28.67 2.12 5.00
N HIS A 333 -29.82 2.58 4.50
CA HIS A 333 -30.89 1.72 3.96
C HIS A 333 -30.51 1.02 2.66
N ARG A 334 -29.45 1.47 1.98
CA ARG A 334 -28.90 0.84 0.76
C ARG A 334 -27.64 0.02 1.04
N ILE A 335 -27.34 -0.30 2.29
CA ILE A 335 -26.13 -1.06 2.67
C ILE A 335 -26.55 -2.29 3.46
N ALA A 336 -26.27 -3.46 2.91
CA ALA A 336 -26.44 -4.75 3.58
C ALA A 336 -25.05 -5.25 4.05
N LYS A 337 -24.78 -5.10 5.33
CA LYS A 337 -23.57 -5.62 6.00
C LYS A 337 -23.72 -7.10 6.36
N SER A 338 -22.61 -7.76 6.69
CA SER A 338 -22.56 -9.20 7.01
C SER A 338 -23.22 -10.08 5.93
N CYS A 339 -23.12 -9.64 4.68
CA CYS A 339 -23.76 -10.24 3.51
C CYS A 339 -22.69 -10.80 2.56
N LEU A 340 -22.36 -12.09 2.72
CA LEU A 340 -21.41 -12.80 1.86
C LEU A 340 -22.06 -13.15 0.52
N VAL A 341 -21.74 -12.43 -0.54
CA VAL A 341 -22.07 -12.86 -1.91
C VAL A 341 -21.16 -14.04 -2.28
N HIS A 342 -21.76 -15.18 -2.60
CA HIS A 342 -21.03 -16.41 -2.90
C HIS A 342 -21.27 -16.95 -4.33
N THR A 343 -22.31 -16.48 -5.03
CA THR A 343 -22.56 -16.88 -6.42
C THR A 343 -23.16 -15.71 -7.21
N ILE A 344 -22.57 -15.43 -8.36
CA ILE A 344 -23.09 -14.49 -9.37
C ILE A 344 -23.26 -15.26 -10.66
N GLU A 345 -24.50 -15.34 -11.15
CA GLU A 345 -24.88 -15.97 -12.41
C GLU A 345 -25.30 -14.89 -13.43
N PRO A 346 -24.41 -14.45 -14.32
CA PRO A 346 -24.79 -13.56 -15.41
C PRO A 346 -25.76 -14.24 -16.37
N ARG A 347 -26.84 -13.57 -16.73
CA ARG A 347 -27.82 -13.94 -17.75
C ARG A 347 -27.84 -12.86 -18.83
N ALA A 348 -28.61 -13.05 -19.90
CA ALA A 348 -28.61 -12.11 -21.01
C ALA A 348 -29.05 -10.68 -20.62
N ASP A 349 -30.01 -10.56 -19.71
CA ASP A 349 -30.66 -9.30 -19.33
C ASP A 349 -30.52 -8.94 -17.83
N ARG A 350 -29.96 -9.84 -17.03
CA ARG A 350 -29.83 -9.68 -15.57
C ARG A 350 -28.75 -10.58 -14.99
N CYS A 351 -28.44 -10.39 -13.72
CA CYS A 351 -27.68 -11.36 -12.92
C CYS A 351 -28.56 -11.93 -11.81
N ILE A 352 -28.41 -13.24 -11.54
CA ILE A 352 -28.90 -13.86 -10.31
C ILE A 352 -27.73 -13.91 -9.32
N VAL A 353 -27.93 -13.37 -8.14
CA VAL A 353 -26.89 -13.29 -7.13
C VAL A 353 -27.36 -13.99 -5.86
N HIS A 354 -26.57 -14.95 -5.38
CA HIS A 354 -26.82 -15.62 -4.13
C HIS A 354 -25.81 -15.16 -3.08
N ALA A 355 -26.33 -14.93 -1.89
CA ALA A 355 -25.56 -14.47 -0.75
C ALA A 355 -25.97 -15.24 0.52
N PHE A 356 -25.15 -15.13 1.54
CA PHE A 356 -25.39 -15.65 2.88
C PHE A 356 -25.38 -14.48 3.87
N ASP A 357 -26.44 -14.35 4.64
CA ASP A 357 -26.56 -13.41 5.74
C ASP A 357 -25.88 -14.03 6.97
N ALA A 358 -24.71 -13.52 7.33
CA ALA A 358 -23.92 -14.11 8.42
C ALA A 358 -24.51 -13.85 9.82
N ILE A 359 -25.41 -12.85 9.94
CA ILE A 359 -26.11 -12.56 11.22
C ILE A 359 -27.32 -13.49 11.35
N ALA A 360 -28.12 -13.57 10.31
CA ALA A 360 -29.34 -14.40 10.31
C ALA A 360 -29.04 -15.90 10.13
N GLY A 361 -27.81 -16.26 9.67
CA GLY A 361 -27.47 -17.62 9.31
C GLY A 361 -28.30 -18.18 8.16
N ALA A 362 -28.74 -17.33 7.22
CA ALA A 362 -29.72 -17.67 6.21
C ALA A 362 -29.28 -17.29 4.79
N PRO A 363 -29.69 -18.08 3.76
CA PRO A 363 -29.42 -17.72 2.39
C PRO A 363 -30.26 -16.51 1.94
N ARG A 364 -29.66 -15.68 1.07
CA ARG A 364 -30.32 -14.53 0.41
C ARG A 364 -30.16 -14.65 -1.10
N ARG A 365 -31.12 -14.10 -1.84
CA ARG A 365 -31.06 -14.02 -3.30
C ARG A 365 -31.41 -12.62 -3.77
N PHE A 366 -30.69 -12.18 -4.81
CA PHE A 366 -30.99 -10.94 -5.52
C PHE A 366 -31.14 -11.23 -7.01
N THR A 367 -32.04 -10.49 -7.65
CA THR A 367 -32.14 -10.40 -9.10
C THR A 367 -31.83 -8.98 -9.49
N ALA A 368 -30.67 -8.74 -10.10
CA ALA A 368 -30.20 -7.42 -10.45
C ALA A 368 -30.07 -7.24 -11.97
N ARG A 369 -30.52 -6.09 -12.50
CA ARG A 369 -30.32 -5.76 -13.92
C ARG A 369 -28.83 -5.51 -14.20
N GLN A 370 -28.12 -4.90 -13.25
CA GLN A 370 -26.71 -4.65 -13.32
C GLN A 370 -26.04 -5.09 -12.01
N VAL A 371 -24.85 -5.67 -12.10
CA VAL A 371 -24.00 -5.99 -10.95
C VAL A 371 -22.66 -5.29 -11.10
N ILE A 372 -22.21 -4.63 -10.04
CA ILE A 372 -20.85 -4.08 -9.93
C ILE A 372 -20.09 -4.93 -8.92
N PHE A 373 -19.18 -5.77 -9.41
CA PHE A 373 -18.30 -6.54 -8.54
C PHE A 373 -17.10 -5.69 -8.14
N ALA A 374 -17.06 -5.28 -6.87
CA ALA A 374 -16.04 -4.41 -6.28
C ALA A 374 -15.10 -5.16 -5.31
N GLY A 375 -15.08 -6.48 -5.37
CA GLY A 375 -14.14 -7.31 -4.63
C GLY A 375 -12.86 -7.61 -5.42
N PRO A 376 -11.83 -8.14 -4.73
CA PRO A 376 -10.56 -8.48 -5.37
C PRO A 376 -10.72 -9.63 -6.39
N ARG A 377 -9.82 -9.68 -7.37
CA ARG A 377 -9.92 -10.61 -8.50
C ARG A 377 -9.83 -12.08 -8.11
N PHE A 378 -9.10 -12.42 -7.06
CA PHE A 378 -9.07 -13.81 -6.58
C PHE A 378 -10.42 -14.30 -6.03
N VAL A 379 -11.25 -13.38 -5.53
CA VAL A 379 -12.62 -13.71 -5.09
C VAL A 379 -13.54 -13.86 -6.30
N ALA A 380 -13.38 -13.03 -7.33
CA ALA A 380 -14.19 -13.09 -8.55
C ALA A 380 -14.19 -14.49 -9.17
N GLY A 381 -13.04 -15.16 -9.25
CA GLY A 381 -12.91 -16.53 -9.76
C GLY A 381 -13.65 -17.59 -8.91
N ARG A 382 -14.04 -17.26 -7.69
CA ARG A 382 -14.82 -18.14 -6.81
C ARG A 382 -16.33 -17.88 -6.85
N VAL A 383 -16.73 -16.60 -7.02
CA VAL A 383 -18.12 -16.20 -6.92
C VAL A 383 -18.83 -16.06 -8.27
N ILE A 384 -18.11 -15.80 -9.36
CA ILE A 384 -18.69 -15.71 -10.69
C ILE A 384 -18.83 -17.13 -11.27
N ALA A 385 -20.07 -17.61 -11.42
CA ALA A 385 -20.34 -19.00 -11.74
C ALA A 385 -19.59 -19.51 -12.99
N PRO A 386 -19.59 -18.81 -14.15
CA PRO A 386 -18.81 -19.25 -15.31
C PRO A 386 -17.30 -19.34 -15.07
N TRP A 387 -16.76 -18.52 -14.17
CA TRP A 387 -15.33 -18.50 -13.88
C TRP A 387 -14.90 -19.58 -12.88
N ARG A 388 -15.84 -20.15 -12.12
CA ARG A 388 -15.57 -21.36 -11.32
C ARG A 388 -15.30 -22.58 -12.20
N GLU A 389 -16.03 -22.69 -13.30
CA GLU A 389 -15.94 -23.82 -14.24
C GLU A 389 -14.76 -23.64 -15.21
N SER A 390 -14.59 -22.41 -15.71
CA SER A 390 -13.55 -22.03 -16.67
C SER A 390 -12.92 -20.69 -16.28
N PRO A 391 -11.96 -20.68 -15.33
CA PRO A 391 -11.36 -19.44 -14.87
C PRO A 391 -10.55 -18.76 -15.98
N PRO A 392 -10.76 -17.45 -16.23
CA PRO A 392 -9.93 -16.70 -17.17
C PRO A 392 -8.46 -16.74 -16.78
N ALA A 393 -7.59 -16.95 -17.77
CA ALA A 393 -6.14 -17.10 -17.54
C ALA A 393 -5.53 -15.88 -16.80
N PHE A 394 -6.06 -14.69 -16.99
CA PHE A 394 -5.56 -13.48 -16.33
C PHE A 394 -5.68 -13.51 -14.80
N LEU A 395 -6.58 -14.32 -14.22
CA LEU A 395 -6.75 -14.37 -12.76
C LEU A 395 -5.49 -14.84 -12.03
N SER A 396 -4.67 -15.69 -12.65
CA SER A 396 -3.42 -16.19 -12.07
C SER A 396 -2.33 -15.12 -11.95
N GLU A 397 -2.45 -14.04 -12.71
CA GLU A 397 -1.47 -12.93 -12.69
C GLU A 397 -1.64 -11.99 -11.50
N PHE A 398 -2.78 -12.02 -10.82
CA PHE A 398 -3.07 -11.16 -9.68
C PHE A 398 -2.47 -11.73 -8.40
N GLN A 399 -1.41 -11.10 -7.90
CA GLN A 399 -0.76 -11.47 -6.65
C GLN A 399 -0.96 -10.38 -5.60
N TYR A 400 -1.10 -10.80 -4.34
CA TYR A 400 -1.39 -9.88 -3.23
C TYR A 400 -0.39 -10.07 -2.10
N GLY A 401 0.16 -8.95 -1.60
CA GLY A 401 0.98 -8.91 -0.40
C GLY A 401 0.11 -8.95 0.86
N PRO A 402 0.44 -9.78 1.85
CA PRO A 402 -0.18 -9.70 3.16
C PRO A 402 0.43 -8.57 3.99
N TRP A 403 -0.38 -7.99 4.88
CA TRP A 403 0.03 -6.93 5.82
C TRP A 403 -0.47 -7.22 7.22
N VAL A 404 0.26 -6.69 8.19
CA VAL A 404 -0.18 -6.60 9.57
C VAL A 404 -0.12 -5.15 10.01
N VAL A 405 -1.20 -4.70 10.62
CA VAL A 405 -1.32 -3.36 11.21
C VAL A 405 -1.59 -3.51 12.69
N ALA A 406 -0.85 -2.78 13.52
CA ALA A 406 -1.02 -2.85 14.94
C ALA A 406 -1.23 -1.44 15.53
N ASN A 407 -2.31 -1.26 16.28
CA ASN A 407 -2.61 -0.02 16.98
C ASN A 407 -2.20 -0.12 18.44
N LEU A 408 -1.13 0.59 18.81
CA LEU A 408 -0.58 0.64 20.16
C LEU A 408 -1.10 1.90 20.88
N THR A 409 -1.97 1.69 21.88
CA THR A 409 -2.45 2.75 22.75
C THR A 409 -1.45 3.01 23.86
N LEU A 410 -1.08 4.27 24.04
CA LEU A 410 -0.11 4.74 25.04
C LEU A 410 -0.76 5.75 25.97
N ARG A 411 -0.40 5.73 27.26
CA ARG A 411 -0.80 6.76 28.23
C ARG A 411 -0.23 8.13 27.92
N GLN A 412 0.95 8.15 27.34
CA GLN A 412 1.66 9.35 26.87
C GLN A 412 2.76 8.92 25.87
N PRO A 413 3.21 9.80 24.98
CA PRO A 413 4.38 9.52 24.15
C PRO A 413 5.62 9.25 25.00
N PRO A 414 6.39 8.18 24.76
CA PRO A 414 7.64 7.95 25.45
C PRO A 414 8.70 8.96 24.97
N ARG A 415 9.71 9.18 25.81
CA ARG A 415 10.84 10.03 25.45
C ARG A 415 11.61 9.44 24.28
N SER A 416 12.02 10.29 23.35
CA SER A 416 12.92 9.94 22.24
C SER A 416 14.07 10.93 22.14
N ARG A 417 15.21 10.48 21.59
CA ARG A 417 16.42 11.32 21.43
C ARG A 417 16.51 11.79 19.98
N GLY A 418 16.80 13.08 19.78
CA GLY A 418 16.99 13.68 18.46
C GLY A 418 15.78 14.47 18.00
N PHE A 419 15.42 14.36 16.72
CA PHE A 419 14.30 15.09 16.13
C PHE A 419 12.97 14.76 16.85
N PRO A 420 12.07 15.74 17.05
CA PRO A 420 10.82 15.54 17.79
C PRO A 420 9.89 14.51 17.13
N LEU A 421 8.88 14.06 17.88
CA LEU A 421 7.85 13.12 17.39
C LEU A 421 7.16 13.74 16.17
N ALA A 422 7.15 13.00 15.08
CA ALA A 422 6.53 13.38 13.82
C ALA A 422 5.21 12.64 13.59
N TRP A 423 4.50 13.01 12.54
CA TRP A 423 3.35 12.25 12.07
C TRP A 423 3.77 10.85 11.64
N ASP A 424 4.78 10.73 10.76
CA ASP A 424 5.36 9.46 10.34
C ASP A 424 6.75 9.23 10.97
N ASN A 425 6.99 8.03 11.49
CA ASN A 425 8.15 7.69 12.30
C ASN A 425 8.75 6.36 11.84
N VAL A 426 9.79 6.44 11.03
CA VAL A 426 10.37 5.31 10.33
C VAL A 426 11.60 4.77 11.03
N LEU A 427 11.79 3.46 11.03
CA LEU A 427 12.94 2.77 11.61
C LEU A 427 13.87 2.28 10.50
N TYR A 428 15.02 2.93 10.31
CA TYR A 428 15.93 2.69 9.17
C TYR A 428 16.39 1.23 9.04
N GLU A 429 16.66 0.58 10.15
CA GLU A 429 17.19 -0.79 10.21
C GLU A 429 16.09 -1.85 10.37
N SER A 430 14.79 -1.44 10.42
CA SER A 430 13.66 -2.36 10.54
C SER A 430 13.11 -2.83 9.19
N ARG A 431 12.43 -3.99 9.24
CA ARG A 431 11.58 -4.45 8.14
C ARG A 431 10.17 -3.87 8.18
N SER A 432 9.75 -3.29 9.33
CA SER A 432 8.51 -2.54 9.41
C SER A 432 8.63 -1.22 8.65
N LEU A 433 7.50 -0.54 8.50
CA LEU A 433 7.48 0.83 8.00
C LEU A 433 7.55 1.84 9.16
N GLY A 434 7.70 1.36 10.41
CA GLY A 434 7.57 2.20 11.58
C GLY A 434 6.11 2.42 11.96
N TYR A 435 5.76 3.63 12.37
CA TYR A 435 4.41 3.93 12.85
C TYR A 435 3.99 5.37 12.56
N VAL A 436 2.68 5.54 12.38
CA VAL A 436 2.03 6.85 12.26
C VAL A 436 1.34 7.20 13.57
N VAL A 437 1.40 8.46 13.97
CA VAL A 437 0.75 8.97 15.19
C VAL A 437 -0.69 9.41 14.86
N ALA A 438 -1.68 8.59 15.22
CA ALA A 438 -3.09 8.87 14.90
C ALA A 438 -3.62 10.17 15.57
N THR A 439 -3.05 10.58 16.69
CA THR A 439 -3.42 11.84 17.36
C THR A 439 -2.75 13.08 16.77
N HIS A 440 -1.80 12.94 15.83
CA HIS A 440 -1.06 14.07 15.28
C HIS A 440 -1.97 15.14 14.65
N GLN A 441 -2.99 14.71 13.92
CA GLN A 441 -3.98 15.58 13.26
C GLN A 441 -5.16 15.97 14.18
N SER A 442 -5.10 15.67 15.46
CA SER A 442 -6.19 15.95 16.39
C SER A 442 -6.00 17.29 17.09
N ALA A 443 -6.86 18.26 16.84
CA ALA A 443 -6.85 19.55 17.54
C ALA A 443 -7.08 19.41 19.09
N LYS A 444 -7.49 18.22 19.56
CA LYS A 444 -7.71 17.92 20.97
C LYS A 444 -6.55 17.17 21.61
N ALA A 445 -5.55 16.76 20.84
CA ALA A 445 -4.41 16.03 21.37
C ALA A 445 -3.55 16.96 22.25
N LEU A 446 -3.19 16.45 23.43
CA LEU A 446 -2.20 17.10 24.30
C LEU A 446 -0.81 16.52 23.98
N PRO A 447 0.24 17.34 23.96
CA PRO A 447 1.61 16.86 23.65
C PRO A 447 2.05 15.69 24.53
N ASP A 448 1.70 15.71 25.81
CA ASP A 448 2.02 14.67 26.79
C ASP A 448 0.77 13.82 27.19
N GLY A 449 -0.28 13.85 26.38
CA GLY A 449 -1.52 13.13 26.61
C GLY A 449 -1.52 11.72 26.01
N PRO A 450 -2.60 10.95 26.23
CA PRO A 450 -2.78 9.65 25.62
C PRO A 450 -2.74 9.73 24.09
N THR A 451 -2.14 8.73 23.45
CA THR A 451 -1.97 8.66 21.99
C THR A 451 -2.15 7.23 21.48
N VAL A 452 -2.38 7.10 20.18
CA VAL A 452 -2.37 5.80 19.48
C VAL A 452 -1.34 5.86 18.36
N TRP A 453 -0.46 4.87 18.33
CA TRP A 453 0.51 4.67 17.28
C TRP A 453 0.07 3.52 16.40
N THR A 454 -0.08 3.76 15.10
CA THR A 454 -0.42 2.74 14.12
C THR A 454 0.85 2.24 13.45
N TRP A 455 1.29 1.05 13.84
CA TRP A 455 2.47 0.39 13.30
C TRP A 455 2.10 -0.46 12.08
N TYR A 456 2.95 -0.45 11.05
CA TYR A 456 2.74 -1.11 9.77
C TYR A 456 3.83 -2.11 9.44
N TYR A 457 3.42 -3.31 9.03
CA TYR A 457 4.34 -4.37 8.66
C TYR A 457 3.91 -5.09 7.37
N PRO A 458 4.50 -4.72 6.21
CA PRO A 458 4.31 -5.47 4.97
C PRO A 458 5.11 -6.77 5.02
N LEU A 459 4.47 -7.89 4.66
CA LEU A 459 5.13 -9.17 4.56
C LEU A 459 5.59 -9.37 3.10
N THR A 460 6.81 -8.96 2.82
CA THR A 460 7.38 -8.83 1.46
C THR A 460 8.19 -10.04 0.98
N GLY A 461 8.12 -11.19 1.67
CA GLY A 461 8.81 -12.41 1.24
C GLY A 461 8.47 -12.81 -0.20
N ALA A 462 9.39 -13.52 -0.87
CA ALA A 462 9.21 -13.94 -2.26
C ALA A 462 8.02 -14.90 -2.43
N ASP A 463 7.79 -15.80 -1.46
CA ASP A 463 6.60 -16.65 -1.43
C ASP A 463 5.48 -16.00 -0.63
N VAL A 464 4.59 -15.32 -1.33
CA VAL A 464 3.42 -14.66 -0.72
C VAL A 464 2.44 -15.63 -0.04
N ARG A 465 2.44 -16.93 -0.40
CA ARG A 465 1.59 -17.93 0.26
C ARG A 465 2.17 -18.29 1.63
N ALA A 466 3.48 -18.49 1.70
CA ALA A 466 4.20 -18.72 2.96
C ALA A 466 4.06 -17.50 3.90
N GLU A 467 4.21 -16.27 3.39
CA GLU A 467 4.02 -15.06 4.18
C GLU A 467 2.59 -14.92 4.71
N ARG A 468 1.59 -15.27 3.91
CA ARG A 468 0.19 -15.28 4.34
C ARG A 468 -0.07 -16.34 5.40
N ALA A 469 0.48 -17.53 5.23
CA ALA A 469 0.39 -18.60 6.23
C ALA A 469 1.03 -18.17 7.55
N ARG A 470 2.21 -17.55 7.51
CA ARG A 470 2.89 -16.95 8.67
C ARG A 470 2.00 -15.90 9.36
N ALA A 471 1.42 -14.97 8.59
CA ALA A 471 0.54 -13.95 9.15
C ALA A 471 -0.66 -14.55 9.89
N LEU A 472 -1.27 -15.61 9.34
CA LEU A 472 -2.46 -16.24 9.92
C LEU A 472 -2.15 -17.16 11.10
N SER A 473 -0.99 -17.85 11.10
CA SER A 473 -0.60 -18.80 12.16
C SER A 473 0.01 -18.12 13.38
N ALA A 474 0.60 -16.93 13.23
CA ALA A 474 1.19 -16.21 14.35
C ALA A 474 0.14 -15.82 15.38
N THR A 475 0.46 -16.04 16.65
CA THR A 475 -0.38 -15.71 17.80
C THR A 475 -0.32 -14.22 18.14
N TYR A 476 -1.18 -13.78 19.04
CA TYR A 476 -1.09 -12.41 19.58
C TYR A 476 0.27 -12.15 20.23
N SER A 477 0.79 -13.11 21.00
CA SER A 477 2.10 -12.98 21.65
C SER A 477 3.25 -12.80 20.64
N ASP A 478 3.18 -13.50 19.49
CA ASP A 478 4.21 -13.36 18.45
C ASP A 478 4.18 -11.96 17.83
N TRP A 479 3.01 -11.41 17.59
CA TRP A 479 2.86 -10.04 17.07
C TRP A 479 3.22 -8.98 18.09
N GLU A 480 2.81 -9.14 19.34
CA GLU A 480 3.15 -8.23 20.43
C GLU A 480 4.66 -8.16 20.63
N GLU A 481 5.33 -9.31 20.65
CA GLU A 481 6.80 -9.38 20.74
C GLU A 481 7.48 -8.69 19.55
N LEU A 482 6.97 -8.90 18.33
CA LEU A 482 7.51 -8.26 17.12
C LEU A 482 7.38 -6.73 17.20
N VAL A 483 6.19 -6.22 17.50
CA VAL A 483 5.92 -4.78 17.60
C VAL A 483 6.79 -4.14 18.68
N MET A 484 6.84 -4.74 19.87
CA MET A 484 7.57 -4.16 20.99
C MET A 484 9.09 -4.26 20.80
N SER A 485 9.61 -5.36 20.24
CA SER A 485 11.04 -5.48 19.93
C SER A 485 11.50 -4.51 18.84
N ASP A 486 10.61 -4.14 17.94
CA ASP A 486 10.86 -3.15 16.88
C ASP A 486 10.89 -1.72 17.44
N LEU A 487 9.96 -1.37 18.33
CA LEU A 487 9.77 0.00 18.81
C LEU A 487 10.61 0.36 20.05
N ILE A 488 10.86 -0.58 20.96
CA ILE A 488 11.61 -0.30 22.23
C ILE A 488 13.00 0.29 21.99
N PRO A 489 13.80 -0.16 21.01
CA PRO A 489 15.13 0.44 20.76
C PRO A 489 15.09 1.93 20.41
N ALA A 490 14.00 2.37 19.79
CA ALA A 490 13.80 3.76 19.39
C ALA A 490 13.17 4.64 20.47
N HIS A 491 12.56 4.02 21.52
CA HIS A 491 11.75 4.73 22.50
C HIS A 491 12.00 4.25 23.92
N GLN A 492 12.81 5.00 24.64
CA GLN A 492 13.10 4.69 26.03
C GLN A 492 11.84 4.77 26.90
N GLY A 493 11.55 3.70 27.64
CA GLY A 493 10.40 3.64 28.54
C GLY A 493 9.06 3.30 27.86
N LEU A 494 9.05 2.93 26.57
CA LEU A 494 7.82 2.58 25.83
C LEU A 494 6.98 1.52 26.57
N ALA A 495 7.62 0.45 27.06
CA ALA A 495 6.91 -0.62 27.77
C ALA A 495 6.18 -0.14 29.02
N ALA A 496 6.66 0.92 29.68
CA ALA A 496 6.04 1.46 30.88
C ALA A 496 4.80 2.32 30.59
N VAL A 497 4.63 2.80 29.37
CA VAL A 497 3.49 3.65 28.96
C VAL A 497 2.52 2.95 28.02
N ALA A 498 2.85 1.78 27.51
CA ALA A 498 1.98 0.96 26.67
C ALA A 498 0.80 0.40 27.48
N GLU A 499 -0.41 0.61 26.98
CA GLU A 499 -1.64 0.19 27.67
C GLU A 499 -2.35 -0.96 26.97
N ARG A 500 -2.43 -0.91 25.63
CA ARG A 500 -3.16 -1.88 24.84
C ARG A 500 -2.58 -1.97 23.42
N LEU A 501 -2.50 -3.18 22.90
CA LEU A 501 -2.12 -3.44 21.52
C LEU A 501 -3.24 -4.20 20.82
N GLU A 502 -3.72 -3.70 19.71
CA GLU A 502 -4.69 -4.39 18.86
C GLU A 502 -4.03 -4.67 17.49
N VAL A 503 -4.16 -5.90 17.02
CA VAL A 503 -3.49 -6.36 15.78
C VAL A 503 -4.52 -6.79 14.77
N MET A 504 -4.44 -6.28 13.54
CA MET A 504 -5.26 -6.68 12.40
C MET A 504 -4.39 -7.25 11.30
N ARG A 505 -4.79 -8.39 10.74
CA ARG A 505 -4.07 -9.12 9.70
C ARG A 505 -4.85 -9.09 8.39
N PHE A 506 -4.19 -8.64 7.33
CA PHE A 506 -4.74 -8.61 5.99
C PHE A 506 -4.02 -9.63 5.12
N GLY A 507 -4.63 -10.78 4.85
CA GLY A 507 -4.00 -11.84 4.04
C GLY A 507 -3.83 -11.46 2.56
N HIS A 508 -4.60 -10.52 2.05
CA HIS A 508 -4.58 -10.05 0.66
C HIS A 508 -4.76 -8.52 0.64
N ALA A 509 -3.87 -7.80 1.34
CA ALA A 509 -3.99 -6.37 1.55
C ALA A 509 -3.85 -5.56 0.26
N MET A 510 -2.80 -5.83 -0.50
CA MET A 510 -2.41 -5.00 -1.63
C MET A 510 -2.07 -5.85 -2.85
N ILE A 511 -2.60 -5.45 -4.02
CA ILE A 511 -2.14 -5.97 -5.31
C ILE A 511 -0.67 -5.60 -5.50
N ARG A 512 0.13 -6.54 -6.00
CA ARG A 512 1.56 -6.36 -6.23
C ARG A 512 1.83 -6.01 -7.70
N PRO A 513 2.26 -4.80 -8.03
CA PRO A 513 2.57 -4.39 -9.39
C PRO A 513 3.96 -4.91 -9.81
N ARG A 514 4.02 -6.21 -10.12
CA ARG A 514 5.25 -6.87 -10.59
C ARG A 514 5.63 -6.41 -12.00
N PRO A 515 6.89 -6.58 -12.42
CA PRO A 515 7.29 -6.34 -13.80
C PRO A 515 6.36 -7.03 -14.81
N GLY A 516 5.90 -6.28 -15.79
CA GLY A 516 4.99 -6.71 -16.84
C GLY A 516 3.50 -6.72 -16.47
N PHE A 517 3.12 -6.34 -15.26
CA PHE A 517 1.73 -6.41 -14.81
C PHE A 517 0.92 -5.15 -15.14
N ILE A 518 1.46 -3.94 -14.87
CA ILE A 518 0.70 -2.68 -15.00
C ILE A 518 0.25 -2.44 -16.45
N TRP A 519 1.14 -2.63 -17.42
CA TRP A 519 0.83 -2.46 -18.83
C TRP A 519 0.60 -3.80 -19.54
N GLY A 520 0.54 -4.89 -18.78
CA GLY A 520 0.28 -6.24 -19.25
C GLY A 520 -1.14 -6.48 -19.77
N LYS A 521 -1.31 -7.54 -20.54
CA LYS A 521 -2.61 -7.96 -21.09
C LYS A 521 -3.57 -8.37 -19.97
N ALA A 522 -3.10 -9.04 -18.93
CA ALA A 522 -3.91 -9.56 -17.84
C ALA A 522 -4.72 -8.47 -17.14
N ARG A 523 -4.10 -7.34 -16.79
CA ARG A 523 -4.78 -6.20 -16.18
C ARG A 523 -5.80 -5.56 -17.14
N ARG A 524 -5.46 -5.41 -18.42
CA ARG A 524 -6.39 -4.86 -19.43
C ARG A 524 -7.61 -5.77 -19.62
N ASP A 525 -7.42 -7.07 -19.72
CA ASP A 525 -8.51 -8.03 -19.86
C ASP A 525 -9.44 -8.02 -18.62
N ALA A 526 -8.86 -7.93 -17.43
CA ALA A 526 -9.60 -7.86 -16.17
C ALA A 526 -10.47 -6.59 -16.03
N GLN A 527 -10.24 -5.55 -16.83
CA GLN A 527 -11.05 -4.33 -16.83
C GLN A 527 -12.34 -4.45 -17.66
N GLN A 528 -12.46 -5.49 -18.46
CA GLN A 528 -13.62 -5.70 -19.34
C GLN A 528 -14.82 -6.20 -18.53
N SER A 529 -16.01 -5.69 -18.85
CA SER A 529 -17.26 -6.21 -18.31
C SER A 529 -17.51 -7.63 -18.81
N LEU A 530 -18.18 -8.45 -18.02
CA LEU A 530 -18.66 -9.76 -18.47
C LEU A 530 -20.10 -9.62 -18.95
N GLY A 531 -20.29 -9.64 -20.27
CA GLY A 531 -21.55 -9.28 -20.90
C GLY A 531 -21.86 -7.79 -20.69
N ARG A 532 -23.17 -7.46 -20.70
CA ARG A 532 -23.66 -6.09 -20.54
C ARG A 532 -24.07 -5.74 -19.12
N ASN A 533 -24.03 -6.71 -18.20
CA ASN A 533 -24.68 -6.58 -16.89
C ASN A 533 -23.79 -6.96 -15.69
N LEU A 534 -22.52 -7.32 -15.90
CA LEU A 534 -21.56 -7.51 -14.82
C LEU A 534 -20.32 -6.66 -15.06
N HIS A 535 -20.19 -5.61 -14.27
CA HIS A 535 -19.08 -4.65 -14.32
C HIS A 535 -18.13 -4.87 -13.15
N PHE A 536 -16.92 -4.35 -13.30
CA PHE A 536 -15.87 -4.53 -12.32
C PHE A 536 -15.33 -3.21 -11.81
N ALA A 537 -15.20 -3.13 -10.50
CA ALA A 537 -14.50 -2.09 -9.75
C ALA A 537 -13.42 -2.76 -8.89
N HIS A 538 -12.44 -2.10 -8.47
CA HIS A 538 -11.38 -2.46 -7.50
C HIS A 538 -10.04 -1.84 -7.92
N THR A 539 -9.13 -1.64 -6.96
CA THR A 539 -7.75 -1.19 -7.20
C THR A 539 -6.96 -2.14 -8.11
N ASP A 540 -7.30 -3.43 -8.13
CA ASP A 540 -6.72 -4.45 -9.02
C ASP A 540 -6.72 -4.02 -10.48
N LEU A 541 -7.72 -3.25 -10.90
CA LEU A 541 -7.87 -2.78 -12.28
C LEU A 541 -6.87 -1.69 -12.65
N GLY A 542 -6.41 -0.92 -11.66
CA GLY A 542 -5.30 0.00 -11.79
C GLY A 542 -3.95 -0.67 -11.61
N GLY A 543 -3.93 -1.79 -10.87
CA GLY A 543 -2.73 -2.55 -10.53
C GLY A 543 -1.96 -1.98 -9.34
N MET A 544 -2.50 -0.97 -8.67
CA MET A 544 -1.94 -0.33 -7.48
C MET A 544 -3.02 -0.17 -6.41
N ALA A 545 -2.69 -0.48 -5.15
CA ALA A 545 -3.67 -0.54 -4.05
C ALA A 545 -3.88 0.83 -3.39
N LEU A 546 -4.28 1.83 -4.18
CA LEU A 546 -4.45 3.22 -3.75
C LEU A 546 -5.93 3.62 -3.75
N PHE A 547 -6.28 4.59 -2.87
CA PHE A 547 -7.64 5.10 -2.77
C PHE A 547 -8.12 5.72 -4.09
N GLU A 548 -7.26 6.47 -4.77
CA GLU A 548 -7.55 7.14 -6.04
C GLU A 548 -7.90 6.13 -7.15
N GLU A 549 -7.18 5.02 -7.21
CA GLU A 549 -7.50 3.90 -8.11
C GLU A 549 -8.85 3.27 -7.76
N ALA A 550 -9.07 2.99 -6.47
CA ALA A 550 -10.34 2.44 -5.99
C ALA A 550 -11.53 3.33 -6.35
N ASN A 551 -11.39 4.63 -6.10
CA ASN A 551 -12.41 5.64 -6.35
C ASN A 551 -12.71 5.78 -7.85
N TRP A 552 -11.67 5.89 -8.69
CA TRP A 552 -11.81 5.97 -10.13
C TRP A 552 -12.54 4.76 -10.73
N PHE A 553 -12.09 3.55 -10.39
CA PHE A 553 -12.69 2.33 -10.94
C PHE A 553 -14.10 2.07 -10.41
N GLY A 554 -14.40 2.52 -9.19
CA GLY A 554 -15.75 2.50 -8.63
C GLY A 554 -16.70 3.40 -9.41
N VAL A 555 -16.32 4.66 -9.61
CA VAL A 555 -17.09 5.63 -10.40
C VAL A 555 -17.28 5.15 -11.84
N ARG A 556 -16.21 4.65 -12.47
CA ARG A 556 -16.28 4.10 -13.84
C ARG A 556 -17.29 2.95 -13.98
N ALA A 557 -17.30 2.04 -13.02
CA ALA A 557 -18.23 0.90 -13.05
C ALA A 557 -19.67 1.35 -12.87
N ALA A 558 -19.92 2.33 -11.99
CA ALA A 558 -21.24 2.91 -11.81
C ALA A 558 -21.73 3.63 -13.08
N GLU A 559 -20.88 4.41 -13.75
CA GLU A 559 -21.23 5.09 -14.99
C GLU A 559 -21.54 4.10 -16.14
N ARG A 560 -20.82 2.98 -16.20
CA ARG A 560 -21.15 1.89 -17.15
C ARG A 560 -22.50 1.27 -16.85
N ALA A 561 -22.80 0.96 -15.59
CA ALA A 561 -24.08 0.40 -15.19
C ALA A 561 -25.25 1.36 -15.50
N LEU A 562 -25.08 2.66 -15.21
CA LEU A 562 -26.06 3.69 -15.56
C LEU A 562 -26.30 3.77 -17.08
N ALA A 563 -25.24 3.74 -17.87
CA ALA A 563 -25.33 3.78 -19.33
C ALA A 563 -26.09 2.56 -19.90
N GLU A 564 -25.82 1.35 -19.39
CA GLU A 564 -26.54 0.12 -19.78
C GLU A 564 -28.01 0.13 -19.36
N LEU A 565 -28.37 0.87 -18.32
CA LEU A 565 -29.74 1.12 -17.91
C LEU A 565 -30.44 2.22 -18.72
N GLY A 566 -29.69 2.93 -19.59
CA GLY A 566 -30.19 4.09 -20.34
C GLY A 566 -30.33 5.35 -19.50
N TYR A 567 -29.69 5.40 -18.33
CA TYR A 567 -29.73 6.55 -17.43
C TYR A 567 -28.59 7.55 -17.76
N LEU A 568 -29.00 8.69 -18.32
CA LEU A 568 -28.05 9.73 -18.72
C LEU A 568 -27.63 10.57 -17.51
N SER A 569 -26.33 10.67 -17.28
CA SER A 569 -25.73 11.50 -16.25
C SER A 569 -24.34 11.97 -16.68
N PRO A 570 -23.96 13.25 -16.42
CA PRO A 570 -22.60 13.72 -16.73
C PRO A 570 -21.53 12.86 -16.06
N SER A 571 -20.44 12.59 -16.78
CA SER A 571 -19.33 11.82 -16.23
C SER A 571 -18.57 12.59 -15.15
N TRP A 572 -18.10 11.89 -14.11
CA TRP A 572 -17.20 12.44 -13.09
C TRP A 572 -15.73 12.11 -13.37
N LEU A 573 -15.46 11.39 -14.47
CA LEU A 573 -14.10 10.95 -14.84
C LEU A 573 -13.35 11.97 -15.73
N ALA A 574 -13.99 13.05 -16.11
CA ALA A 574 -13.43 14.07 -16.99
C ALA A 574 -12.29 14.86 -16.35
#